data_b275c71f54a62e133adfaaa4b1b4ca66
#
_entry.id   b275c71f54a62e133adfaaa4b1b4ca66
#
_cell.length_a   1.000
_cell.length_b   1.000
_cell.length_c   1.000
_cell.angle_alpha   90.00
_cell.angle_beta   90.00
_cell.angle_gamma   90.00
#
_symmetry.space_group_name_H-M   'P 1'
#
loop_
_entity.id
_entity.type
_entity.pdbx_description
1 polymer ?
#
loop_
_entity_poly.entity_id
_entity_poly.type
_entity_poly.pdbx_seq_one_letter_code
_entity_poly.pdbx_strand_id
1 'polypeptide(L)'
;PINILKILLLQYFTKKNRITLDKFGLKTNDFIIGVGYTGMMDSDAIEYGLKALDESCIAEALIHPCKYNNSKKDSHTQEFAITQNLNLKDTINRLGFEVTNYKDLAK
;
A
#
# COMPACT_ATOMS: atom_id res chain seq x y z
N PRO A 1 13.39 -11.72 -3.07
CA PRO A 1 14.09 -10.80 -3.98
C PRO A 1 13.10 -9.81 -4.60
N ILE A 2 13.51 -8.57 -4.66
CA ILE A 2 12.73 -7.49 -5.30
C ILE A 2 12.70 -7.76 -6.79
N ASN A 3 11.50 -7.86 -7.37
CA ASN A 3 11.34 -8.06 -8.80
C ASN A 3 11.43 -6.70 -9.54
N ILE A 4 12.65 -6.26 -9.83
CA ILE A 4 12.94 -4.97 -10.47
C ILE A 4 12.25 -4.86 -11.83
N LEU A 5 12.23 -5.93 -12.63
CA LEU A 5 11.59 -5.92 -13.95
C LEU A 5 10.08 -5.66 -13.83
N LYS A 6 9.42 -6.27 -12.86
CA LYS A 6 7.99 -6.02 -12.56
C LYS A 6 7.75 -4.55 -12.19
N ILE A 7 8.61 -3.99 -11.34
CA ILE A 7 8.50 -2.58 -10.91
C ILE A 7 8.63 -1.65 -12.10
N LEU A 8 9.65 -1.84 -12.95
CA LEU A 8 9.86 -1.02 -14.15
C LEU A 8 8.69 -1.10 -15.14
N LEU A 9 8.15 -2.30 -15.34
CA LEU A 9 6.99 -2.50 -16.21
C LEU A 9 5.75 -1.79 -15.66
N LEU A 10 5.49 -1.90 -14.36
CA LEU A 10 4.37 -1.20 -13.70
C LEU A 10 4.53 0.31 -13.76
N GLN A 11 5.73 0.83 -13.57
CA GLN A 11 6.01 2.27 -13.70
C GLN A 11 5.74 2.77 -15.13
N TYR A 12 6.12 1.99 -16.14
CA TYR A 12 5.83 2.32 -17.54
C TYR A 12 4.32 2.41 -17.79
N PHE A 13 3.55 1.42 -17.36
CA PHE A 13 2.09 1.45 -17.50
C PHE A 13 1.42 2.55 -16.69
N THR A 14 1.91 2.83 -15.50
CA THR A 14 1.42 3.94 -14.65
C THR A 14 1.58 5.27 -15.39
N LYS A 15 2.74 5.53 -15.96
CA LYS A 15 2.99 6.73 -16.75
C LYS A 15 2.02 6.85 -17.93
N LYS A 16 1.82 5.75 -18.66
CA LYS A 16 0.94 5.70 -19.84
C LYS A 16 -0.53 5.93 -19.46
N ASN A 17 -0.97 5.36 -18.33
CA ASN A 17 -2.35 5.44 -17.89
C ASN A 17 -2.68 6.77 -17.20
N ARG A 18 -1.70 7.49 -16.69
CA ARG A 18 -1.90 8.78 -16.02
C ARG A 18 -2.65 9.80 -16.87
N ILE A 19 -2.33 9.87 -18.16
CA ILE A 19 -3.01 10.75 -19.12
C ILE A 19 -4.51 10.42 -19.18
N THR A 20 -4.86 9.15 -19.15
CA THR A 20 -6.26 8.71 -19.15
C THR A 20 -6.96 9.05 -17.84
N LEU A 21 -6.30 8.83 -16.71
CA LEU A 21 -6.84 9.16 -15.39
C LEU A 21 -7.11 10.66 -15.27
N ASP A 22 -6.17 11.48 -15.68
CA ASP A 22 -6.29 12.94 -15.66
C ASP A 22 -7.44 13.42 -16.57
N LYS A 23 -7.58 12.83 -17.75
CA LYS A 23 -8.66 13.13 -18.70
C LYS A 23 -10.05 12.89 -18.11
N PHE A 24 -10.20 11.85 -17.29
CA PHE A 24 -11.48 11.51 -16.66
C PHE A 24 -11.63 12.07 -15.24
N GLY A 25 -10.66 12.86 -14.75
CA GLY A 25 -10.67 13.44 -13.41
C GLY A 25 -10.69 12.40 -12.29
N LEU A 26 -10.11 11.23 -12.52
CA LEU A 26 -10.09 10.14 -11.55
C LEU A 26 -8.99 10.35 -10.52
N LYS A 27 -9.35 10.22 -9.25
CA LYS A 27 -8.39 10.20 -8.15
C LYS A 27 -7.62 8.88 -8.15
N THR A 28 -6.33 8.96 -7.89
CA THR A 28 -5.46 7.79 -7.77
C THR A 28 -4.41 8.05 -6.70
N ASN A 29 -3.74 7.00 -6.27
CA ASN A 29 -2.60 7.09 -5.38
C ASN A 29 -1.38 7.71 -6.09
N ASP A 30 -0.52 8.36 -5.31
CA ASP A 30 0.78 8.84 -5.77
C ASP A 30 1.85 7.76 -5.63
N PHE A 31 1.74 6.94 -4.57
CA PHE A 31 2.70 5.88 -4.25
C PHE A 31 2.01 4.58 -3.82
N ILE A 32 2.64 3.46 -4.15
CA ILE A 32 2.27 2.13 -3.65
C ILE A 32 3.42 1.57 -2.81
N ILE A 33 3.14 1.27 -1.54
CA ILE A 33 4.05 0.58 -0.64
C ILE A 33 3.81 -0.92 -0.79
N GLY A 34 4.86 -1.71 -0.98
CA GLY A 34 4.79 -3.16 -0.92
C GLY A 34 4.79 -3.92 -2.24
N VAL A 35 4.79 -3.26 -3.41
CA VAL A 35 4.84 -3.95 -4.71
C VAL A 35 6.05 -4.87 -4.84
N GLY A 36 7.21 -4.44 -4.34
CA GLY A 36 8.44 -5.24 -4.31
C GLY A 36 8.50 -6.28 -3.18
N TYR A 37 7.60 -6.18 -2.21
CA TYR A 37 7.55 -7.01 -0.99
C TYR A 37 6.35 -7.94 -0.96
N THR A 38 5.77 -8.27 -2.10
CA THR A 38 4.62 -9.19 -2.20
C THR A 38 4.90 -10.50 -1.46
N GLY A 39 4.06 -10.84 -0.49
CA GLY A 39 4.22 -12.02 0.37
C GLY A 39 5.18 -11.83 1.56
N MET A 40 5.74 -10.63 1.75
CA MET A 40 6.64 -10.30 2.87
C MET A 40 6.23 -9.00 3.58
N MET A 41 5.01 -8.53 3.35
CA MET A 41 4.53 -7.31 3.99
C MET A 41 4.27 -7.51 5.48
N ASP A 42 4.64 -6.51 6.25
CA ASP A 42 4.35 -6.38 7.66
C ASP A 42 4.11 -4.90 8.04
N SER A 43 3.80 -4.64 9.30
CA SER A 43 3.56 -3.28 9.79
C SER A 43 4.80 -2.39 9.69
N ASP A 44 5.98 -2.97 9.89
CA ASP A 44 7.25 -2.23 9.84
C ASP A 44 7.58 -1.77 8.43
N ALA A 45 7.26 -2.59 7.42
CA ALA A 45 7.40 -2.23 6.01
C ALA A 45 6.48 -1.06 5.63
N ILE A 46 5.26 -1.02 6.15
CA ILE A 46 4.33 0.09 5.95
C ILE A 46 4.87 1.36 6.63
N GLU A 47 5.29 1.27 7.88
CA GLU A 47 5.86 2.41 8.61
C GLU A 47 7.10 2.96 7.91
N TYR A 48 8.00 2.08 7.48
CA TYR A 48 9.21 2.48 6.74
C TYR A 48 8.86 3.18 5.43
N GLY A 49 7.90 2.65 4.68
CA GLY A 49 7.42 3.26 3.44
C GLY A 49 6.85 4.65 3.66
N LEU A 50 5.99 4.83 4.68
CA LEU A 50 5.39 6.12 5.00
C LEU A 50 6.42 7.16 5.44
N LYS A 51 7.45 6.78 6.21
CA LYS A 51 8.53 7.68 6.61
C LYS A 51 9.33 8.27 5.45
N ALA A 52 9.32 7.60 4.31
CA ALA A 52 10.02 8.06 3.11
C ALA A 52 9.17 8.98 2.23
N LEU A 53 7.90 9.21 2.57
CA LEU A 53 6.95 9.96 1.77
C LEU A 53 6.63 11.32 2.40
N ASP A 54 6.21 12.27 1.54
CA ASP A 54 5.67 13.54 1.98
C ASP A 54 4.22 13.33 2.48
N GLU A 55 3.84 14.01 3.58
CA GLU A 55 2.50 13.92 4.18
C GLU A 55 1.37 14.37 3.25
N SER A 56 1.67 15.14 2.22
CA SER A 56 0.67 15.62 1.25
C SER A 56 0.29 14.59 0.19
N CYS A 57 0.98 13.46 0.13
CA CYS A 57 0.73 12.45 -0.89
C CYS A 57 -0.36 11.43 -0.49
N ILE A 58 -0.94 10.78 -1.50
CA ILE A 58 -1.83 9.63 -1.34
C ILE A 58 -1.00 8.37 -1.49
N ALA A 59 -0.83 7.62 -0.40
CA ALA A 59 -0.11 6.35 -0.37
C ALA A 59 -1.07 5.17 -0.23
N GLU A 60 -0.83 4.10 -0.97
CA GLU A 60 -1.56 2.84 -0.87
C GLU A 60 -0.62 1.73 -0.43
N ALA A 61 -0.97 0.97 0.59
CA ALA A 61 -0.23 -0.21 1.02
C ALA A 61 -0.85 -1.47 0.38
N LEU A 62 -0.06 -2.20 -0.40
CA LEU A 62 -0.49 -3.42 -1.05
C LEU A 62 -0.30 -4.61 -0.13
N ILE A 63 -1.40 -5.20 0.34
CA ILE A 63 -1.42 -6.41 1.16
C ILE A 63 -2.40 -7.43 0.61
N HIS A 64 -2.17 -8.72 0.89
CA HIS A 64 -3.01 -9.83 0.46
C HIS A 64 -3.49 -10.64 1.68
N PRO A 65 -4.33 -10.04 2.55
CA PRO A 65 -4.71 -10.68 3.80
C PRO A 65 -5.65 -11.86 3.57
N CYS A 66 -5.38 -12.96 4.27
CA CYS A 66 -6.29 -14.10 4.31
C CYS A 66 -6.25 -14.75 5.69
N LYS A 67 -7.42 -15.08 6.21
CA LYS A 67 -7.54 -15.80 7.48
C LYS A 67 -7.77 -17.28 7.19
N TYR A 68 -6.74 -18.09 7.39
CA TYR A 68 -6.86 -19.55 7.35
C TYR A 68 -7.00 -20.12 8.76
N ASN A 69 -7.84 -21.16 8.89
CA ASN A 69 -8.00 -21.88 10.15
C ASN A 69 -6.85 -22.87 10.44
N ASN A 70 -5.91 -23.03 9.53
CA ASN A 70 -4.79 -23.94 9.67
C ASN A 70 -3.56 -23.23 10.24
N SER A 71 -2.89 -23.88 11.17
CA SER A 71 -1.74 -23.42 11.95
C SER A 71 -0.45 -23.14 11.16
N LYS A 72 -0.47 -23.19 9.84
CA LYS A 72 0.68 -22.82 9.01
C LYS A 72 0.75 -21.31 8.89
N LYS A 73 1.84 -20.73 9.40
CA LYS A 73 2.24 -19.34 9.16
C LYS A 73 2.58 -19.18 7.68
N ASP A 74 1.59 -18.87 6.86
CA ASP A 74 1.84 -18.43 5.50
C ASP A 74 1.88 -16.89 5.42
N SER A 75 2.35 -16.37 4.31
CA SER A 75 2.47 -14.94 4.07
C SER A 75 1.12 -14.21 4.15
N HIS A 76 0.02 -14.85 3.73
CA HIS A 76 -1.31 -14.23 3.76
C HIS A 76 -1.85 -14.11 5.18
N THR A 77 -1.59 -15.08 6.05
CA THR A 77 -1.93 -15.01 7.47
C THR A 77 -1.11 -13.93 8.18
N GLN A 78 0.15 -13.78 7.83
CA GLN A 78 1.01 -12.73 8.34
C GLN A 78 0.50 -11.34 7.88
N GLU A 79 0.14 -11.19 6.62
CA GLU A 79 -0.41 -9.94 6.11
C GLU A 79 -1.81 -9.64 6.67
N PHE A 80 -2.60 -10.67 7.03
CA PHE A 80 -3.85 -10.46 7.78
C PHE A 80 -3.60 -9.81 9.15
N ALA A 81 -2.52 -10.14 9.83
CA ALA A 81 -2.18 -9.54 11.12
C ALA A 81 -1.96 -8.02 11.03
N ILE A 82 -1.56 -7.50 9.87
CA ILE A 82 -1.45 -6.06 9.61
C ILE A 82 -2.80 -5.36 9.82
N THR A 83 -3.89 -5.97 9.33
CA THR A 83 -5.26 -5.40 9.42
C THR A 83 -5.78 -5.39 10.85
N GLN A 84 -5.20 -6.20 11.75
CA GLN A 84 -5.60 -6.34 13.16
C GLN A 84 -4.69 -5.54 14.11
N ASN A 85 -3.65 -4.88 13.58
CA ASN A 85 -2.68 -4.15 14.38
C ASN A 85 -3.20 -2.74 14.73
N LEU A 86 -3.77 -2.59 15.91
CA LEU A 86 -4.28 -1.30 16.39
C LEU A 86 -3.17 -0.24 16.52
N ASN A 87 -1.96 -0.64 16.88
CA ASN A 87 -0.82 0.28 17.00
C ASN A 87 -0.39 0.86 15.66
N LEU A 88 -0.62 0.13 14.55
CA LEU A 88 -0.29 0.63 13.21
C LEU A 88 -1.10 1.88 12.86
N LYS A 89 -2.37 1.94 13.22
CA LYS A 89 -3.21 3.12 12.99
C LYS A 89 -2.67 4.34 13.74
N ASP A 90 -2.26 4.16 15.00
CA ASP A 90 -1.66 5.24 15.80
C ASP A 90 -0.33 5.69 15.20
N THR A 91 0.47 4.76 14.69
CA THR A 91 1.73 5.07 14.01
C THR A 91 1.49 5.85 12.72
N ILE A 92 0.50 5.45 11.90
CA ILE A 92 0.11 6.17 10.67
C ILE A 92 -0.27 7.61 11.00
N ASN A 93 -1.13 7.81 12.01
CA ASN A 93 -1.55 9.15 12.43
C ASN A 93 -0.38 10.00 12.95
N ARG A 94 0.53 9.41 13.72
CA ARG A 94 1.72 10.09 14.23
C ARG A 94 2.69 10.52 13.13
N LEU A 95 2.69 9.80 12.01
CA LEU A 95 3.47 10.14 10.81
C LEU A 95 2.79 11.20 9.92
N GLY A 96 1.64 11.75 10.33
CA GLY A 96 0.92 12.77 9.59
C GLY A 96 -0.04 12.25 8.52
N PHE A 97 -0.25 10.92 8.46
CA PHE A 97 -1.17 10.30 7.51
C PHE A 97 -2.50 9.91 8.16
N GLU A 98 -3.55 9.83 7.36
CA GLU A 98 -4.87 9.36 7.75
C GLU A 98 -5.28 8.18 6.88
N VAL A 99 -5.86 7.14 7.50
CA VAL A 99 -6.42 6.00 6.76
C VAL A 99 -7.75 6.41 6.13
N THR A 100 -7.84 6.26 4.81
CA THR A 100 -9.02 6.65 4.04
C THR A 100 -9.37 5.60 2.98
N ASN A 101 -10.31 5.92 2.12
CA ASN A 101 -10.72 5.10 0.98
C ASN A 101 -11.00 5.98 -0.25
N TYR A 102 -11.06 5.40 -1.44
CA TYR A 102 -11.26 6.16 -2.68
C TYR A 102 -12.60 6.89 -2.75
N LYS A 103 -13.64 6.41 -2.08
CA LYS A 103 -14.94 7.09 -2.03
C LYS A 103 -14.83 8.44 -1.30
N ASP A 104 -14.06 8.49 -0.22
CA ASP A 104 -13.87 9.71 0.55
C ASP A 104 -12.86 10.65 -0.13
N LEU A 105 -11.86 10.12 -0.82
CA LEU A 105 -10.95 10.90 -1.65
C LEU A 105 -11.63 11.57 -2.85
N ALA A 106 -12.71 10.99 -3.37
CA ALA A 106 -13.44 11.51 -4.53
C ALA A 106 -14.38 12.68 -4.18
N LYS A 107 -14.63 12.90 -2.90
CA LYS A 107 -15.43 14.05 -2.42
C LYS A 107 -14.60 15.32 -2.43
#